data_2136cd815352014340ff29247b3f4b59
#
_entry.id   2136cd815352014340ff29247b3f4b59
#
_cell.length_a   1.000
_cell.length_b   1.000
_cell.length_c   1.000
_cell.angle_alpha   90.00
_cell.angle_beta   90.00
_cell.angle_gamma   90.00
#
_symmetry.space_group_name_H-M   'P 1'
#
loop_
_entity.id
_entity.type
_entity.pdbx_description
1 polymer ?
#
loop_
_entity_poly.entity_id
_entity_poly.type
_entity_poly.pdbx_seq_one_letter_code
_entity_poly.pdbx_strand_id
1 'polypeptide(L)'
;VFNSLNLKLDAIPVTTVADPSKSITVSYELSGEAKETAIVAVAKAEGLDAVIDRDAKTVTVSFDASFSRGTVIVMAYDLADNVIVKPLFYKAATLGTVAISTPDQLVAFAAAVNAGGEEAAAKAVLTQDIDMKDVAWTPIGNGAYTTANAMTGPAFQGTFDGQGHTVRNLKIVVPADAAAGSAWGLFGVLKGATVRNLAIGEGSSVVSTAAAMTAVGAVAGYAYEATIEN
;
A
#
# COMPACT_ATOMS: atom_id res chain seq x y z
N VAL A 1 -46.60 -6.99 14.47
CA VAL A 1 -45.22 -7.19 14.85
C VAL A 1 -44.39 -7.07 13.57
N PHE A 2 -43.67 -5.97 13.37
CA PHE A 2 -42.78 -5.83 12.23
C PHE A 2 -41.55 -6.72 12.51
N ASN A 3 -41.44 -7.83 11.81
CA ASN A 3 -40.19 -8.62 11.78
C ASN A 3 -39.18 -7.82 10.93
N SER A 4 -38.32 -7.06 11.59
CA SER A 4 -37.27 -6.31 10.90
C SER A 4 -36.19 -7.27 10.39
N LEU A 5 -35.80 -7.09 9.14
CA LEU A 5 -34.63 -7.76 8.56
C LEU A 5 -33.42 -7.57 9.48
N ASN A 6 -32.71 -8.63 9.82
CA ASN A 6 -31.47 -8.57 10.57
C ASN A 6 -30.45 -9.54 9.98
N LEU A 7 -29.23 -9.04 9.77
CA LEU A 7 -28.06 -9.79 9.35
C LEU A 7 -26.99 -9.72 10.43
N LYS A 8 -26.63 -10.86 11.00
CA LYS A 8 -25.53 -10.99 11.94
C LYS A 8 -24.40 -11.76 11.27
N LEU A 9 -23.19 -11.28 11.39
CA LEU A 9 -21.97 -11.94 10.95
C LEU A 9 -21.14 -12.32 12.17
N ASP A 10 -20.66 -13.56 12.19
CA ASP A 10 -19.73 -14.03 13.21
C ASP A 10 -18.31 -13.69 12.79
N ALA A 11 -18.01 -12.40 12.80
CA ALA A 11 -16.72 -11.85 12.39
C ALA A 11 -16.39 -10.58 13.16
N ILE A 12 -15.10 -10.35 13.34
CA ILE A 12 -14.59 -9.04 13.81
C ILE A 12 -14.60 -8.05 12.63
N PRO A 13 -14.92 -6.77 12.87
CA PRO A 13 -15.04 -5.78 11.79
C PRO A 13 -13.76 -5.57 10.99
N VAL A 14 -12.59 -5.77 11.60
CA VAL A 14 -11.28 -5.66 10.94
C VAL A 14 -10.47 -6.92 11.22
N THR A 15 -10.09 -7.63 10.17
CA THR A 15 -9.32 -8.89 10.26
C THR A 15 -7.96 -8.73 9.60
N THR A 16 -6.91 -9.07 10.33
CA THR A 16 -5.55 -9.17 9.77
C THR A 16 -5.34 -10.55 9.17
N VAL A 17 -5.02 -10.60 7.89
CA VAL A 17 -4.77 -11.83 7.13
C VAL A 17 -3.31 -12.21 7.28
N ALA A 18 -3.03 -13.22 8.10
CA ALA A 18 -1.66 -13.67 8.37
C ALA A 18 -1.05 -14.47 7.21
N ASP A 19 -1.88 -15.19 6.47
CA ASP A 19 -1.47 -16.05 5.36
C ASP A 19 -2.50 -15.91 4.22
N PRO A 20 -2.15 -15.19 3.14
CA PRO A 20 -3.08 -14.97 2.02
C PRO A 20 -3.38 -16.24 1.20
N SER A 21 -2.64 -17.33 1.40
CA SER A 21 -2.97 -18.61 0.76
C SER A 21 -4.17 -19.32 1.41
N LYS A 22 -4.62 -18.83 2.56
CA LYS A 22 -5.74 -19.41 3.33
C LYS A 22 -6.96 -18.52 3.25
N SER A 23 -8.10 -19.13 2.94
CA SER A 23 -9.39 -18.49 3.01
C SER A 23 -9.86 -18.29 4.45
N ILE A 24 -10.68 -17.27 4.68
CA ILE A 24 -11.37 -17.00 5.92
C ILE A 24 -12.87 -17.25 5.71
N THR A 25 -13.46 -18.10 6.50
CA THR A 25 -14.90 -18.38 6.46
C THR A 25 -15.60 -17.69 7.61
N VAL A 26 -16.64 -16.91 7.29
CA VAL A 26 -17.48 -16.17 8.21
C VAL A 26 -18.89 -16.74 8.16
N SER A 27 -19.42 -17.18 9.29
CA SER A 27 -20.80 -17.63 9.39
C SER A 27 -21.74 -16.43 9.46
N TYR A 28 -22.96 -16.57 8.94
CA TYR A 28 -23.98 -15.55 9.06
C TYR A 28 -25.31 -16.12 9.56
N GLU A 29 -26.05 -15.29 10.27
CA GLU A 29 -27.43 -15.52 10.65
C GLU A 29 -28.31 -14.46 10.01
N LEU A 30 -29.37 -14.90 9.34
CA LEU A 30 -30.36 -14.06 8.73
C LEU A 30 -31.70 -14.31 9.41
N SER A 31 -32.34 -13.25 9.91
CA SER A 31 -33.63 -13.32 10.57
C SER A 31 -34.58 -12.22 10.09
N GLY A 32 -35.87 -12.37 10.36
CA GLY A 32 -36.93 -11.53 9.86
C GLY A 32 -37.57 -12.11 8.59
N GLU A 33 -38.09 -11.25 7.72
CA GLU A 33 -38.75 -11.68 6.46
C GLU A 33 -37.75 -11.93 5.32
N ALA A 34 -36.46 -11.93 5.61
CA ALA A 34 -35.43 -12.13 4.61
C ALA A 34 -35.46 -13.57 4.09
N LYS A 35 -35.35 -13.72 2.78
CA LYS A 35 -35.11 -14.99 2.14
C LYS A 35 -33.61 -15.19 1.98
N GLU A 36 -33.12 -16.41 2.17
CA GLU A 36 -31.70 -16.76 1.99
C GLU A 36 -31.17 -16.40 0.59
N THR A 37 -32.03 -16.40 -0.40
CA THR A 37 -31.69 -16.00 -1.78
C THR A 37 -31.39 -14.50 -1.95
N ALA A 38 -31.66 -13.70 -0.94
CA ALA A 38 -31.48 -12.25 -0.97
C ALA A 38 -30.16 -11.78 -0.32
N ILE A 39 -29.22 -12.69 -0.03
CA ILE A 39 -27.92 -12.33 0.51
C ILE A 39 -26.85 -12.37 -0.60
N VAL A 40 -26.00 -11.34 -0.63
CA VAL A 40 -24.85 -11.22 -1.56
C VAL A 40 -23.61 -10.73 -0.83
N ALA A 41 -22.44 -11.11 -1.33
CA ALA A 41 -21.16 -10.58 -0.89
C ALA A 41 -20.43 -10.00 -2.10
N VAL A 42 -19.81 -8.83 -1.93
CA VAL A 42 -19.07 -8.14 -2.97
C VAL A 42 -17.68 -7.79 -2.44
N ALA A 43 -16.66 -8.35 -3.04
CA ALA A 43 -15.26 -8.00 -2.77
C ALA A 43 -14.92 -6.68 -3.48
N LYS A 44 -14.15 -5.81 -2.80
CA LYS A 44 -13.75 -4.47 -3.25
C LYS A 44 -12.25 -4.27 -3.05
N ALA A 45 -11.44 -5.08 -3.72
CA ALA A 45 -10.00 -4.89 -3.84
C ALA A 45 -9.42 -5.87 -4.86
N GLU A 46 -8.23 -5.59 -5.35
CA GLU A 46 -7.41 -6.54 -6.10
C GLU A 46 -6.94 -7.65 -5.16
N GLY A 47 -6.89 -8.88 -5.65
CA GLY A 47 -6.49 -10.05 -4.86
C GLY A 47 -7.46 -10.47 -3.76
N LEU A 48 -8.69 -9.97 -3.79
CA LEU A 48 -9.76 -10.27 -2.84
C LEU A 48 -10.96 -10.84 -3.58
N ASP A 49 -11.47 -11.97 -3.12
CA ASP A 49 -12.73 -12.56 -3.60
C ASP A 49 -13.62 -13.01 -2.45
N ALA A 50 -14.92 -13.09 -2.67
CA ALA A 50 -15.88 -13.51 -1.66
C ALA A 50 -17.02 -14.32 -2.28
N VAL A 51 -17.24 -15.51 -1.74
CA VAL A 51 -18.27 -16.44 -2.18
C VAL A 51 -19.22 -16.77 -1.03
N ILE A 52 -20.52 -16.75 -1.30
CA ILE A 52 -21.56 -17.16 -0.36
C ILE A 52 -21.95 -18.61 -0.59
N ASP A 53 -21.90 -19.40 0.48
CA ASP A 53 -22.57 -20.69 0.58
C ASP A 53 -23.86 -20.50 1.39
N ARG A 54 -25.00 -20.64 0.71
CA ARG A 54 -26.32 -20.44 1.32
C ARG A 54 -26.76 -21.63 2.17
N ASP A 55 -26.33 -22.82 1.80
CA ASP A 55 -26.69 -24.06 2.53
C ASP A 55 -25.89 -24.11 3.84
N ALA A 56 -24.61 -23.82 3.79
CA ALA A 56 -23.76 -23.74 4.96
C ALA A 56 -23.92 -22.43 5.76
N LYS A 57 -24.61 -21.41 5.21
CA LYS A 57 -24.75 -20.06 5.78
C LYS A 57 -23.40 -19.41 6.09
N THR A 58 -22.52 -19.43 5.11
CA THR A 58 -21.18 -18.88 5.24
C THR A 58 -20.81 -17.94 4.07
N VAL A 59 -19.90 -17.02 4.36
CA VAL A 59 -19.16 -16.23 3.38
C VAL A 59 -17.71 -16.65 3.45
N THR A 60 -17.20 -17.20 2.38
CA THR A 60 -15.77 -17.55 2.27
C THR A 60 -15.04 -16.43 1.54
N VAL A 61 -14.06 -15.84 2.20
CA VAL A 61 -13.22 -14.76 1.67
C VAL A 61 -11.86 -15.34 1.34
N SER A 62 -11.45 -15.19 0.08
CA SER A 62 -10.18 -15.70 -0.44
C SER A 62 -9.27 -14.55 -0.82
N PHE A 63 -7.98 -14.79 -0.77
CA PHE A 63 -6.94 -13.82 -1.04
C PHE A 63 -5.93 -14.43 -2.02
N ASP A 64 -5.27 -13.59 -2.79
CA ASP A 64 -4.11 -14.00 -3.57
C ASP A 64 -2.85 -13.22 -3.15
N ALA A 65 -1.73 -13.46 -3.82
CA ALA A 65 -0.45 -12.86 -3.48
C ALA A 65 -0.39 -11.33 -3.68
N SER A 66 -1.34 -10.75 -4.41
CA SER A 66 -1.44 -9.30 -4.65
C SER A 66 -2.23 -8.58 -3.57
N PHE A 67 -2.95 -9.34 -2.70
CA PHE A 67 -3.79 -8.75 -1.69
C PHE A 67 -2.99 -7.97 -0.64
N SER A 68 -3.36 -6.72 -0.43
CA SER A 68 -2.81 -5.87 0.64
C SER A 68 -3.89 -5.47 1.65
N ARG A 69 -5.00 -4.96 1.18
CA ARG A 69 -6.17 -4.56 1.98
C ARG A 69 -7.42 -4.52 1.11
N GLY A 70 -8.56 -4.70 1.72
CA GLY A 70 -9.83 -4.62 1.01
C GLY A 70 -11.04 -4.74 1.90
N THR A 71 -12.20 -4.60 1.31
CA THR A 71 -13.49 -4.70 2.00
C THR A 71 -14.37 -5.72 1.29
N VAL A 72 -14.97 -6.61 2.04
CA VAL A 72 -16.08 -7.42 1.59
C VAL A 72 -17.37 -6.79 2.14
N ILE A 73 -18.28 -6.46 1.25
CA ILE A 73 -19.59 -5.91 1.61
C ILE A 73 -20.60 -7.06 1.55
N VAL A 74 -21.14 -7.46 2.68
CA VAL A 74 -22.22 -8.44 2.78
C VAL A 74 -23.54 -7.68 2.90
N MET A 75 -24.48 -7.96 2.02
CA MET A 75 -25.78 -7.31 1.96
C MET A 75 -26.88 -8.34 2.01
N ALA A 76 -27.94 -8.05 2.75
CA ALA A 76 -29.19 -8.82 2.74
C ALA A 76 -30.36 -7.92 2.40
N TYR A 77 -31.32 -8.47 1.66
CA TYR A 77 -32.53 -7.77 1.20
C TYR A 77 -33.78 -8.46 1.77
N ASP A 78 -34.78 -7.69 2.12
CA ASP A 78 -36.12 -8.21 2.42
C ASP A 78 -37.05 -8.17 1.19
N LEU A 79 -38.28 -8.60 1.39
CA LEU A 79 -39.28 -8.65 0.33
C LEU A 79 -39.76 -7.24 -0.11
N ALA A 80 -39.47 -6.20 0.65
CA ALA A 80 -39.79 -4.81 0.37
C ALA A 80 -38.56 -4.02 -0.12
N ASP A 81 -37.49 -4.73 -0.55
CA ASP A 81 -36.21 -4.17 -1.03
C ASP A 81 -35.46 -3.32 0.02
N ASN A 82 -35.79 -3.46 1.31
CA ASN A 82 -34.93 -2.91 2.34
C ASN A 82 -33.62 -3.66 2.35
N VAL A 83 -32.51 -2.96 2.56
CA VAL A 83 -31.16 -3.53 2.54
C VAL A 83 -30.45 -3.34 3.88
N ILE A 84 -29.82 -4.40 4.38
CA ILE A 84 -28.83 -4.30 5.45
C ILE A 84 -27.44 -4.54 4.85
N VAL A 85 -26.51 -3.65 5.17
CA VAL A 85 -25.12 -3.70 4.70
C VAL A 85 -24.20 -3.90 5.87
N LYS A 86 -23.33 -4.93 5.76
CA LYS A 86 -22.30 -5.25 6.76
C LYS A 86 -20.94 -5.28 6.08
N PRO A 87 -20.09 -4.27 6.27
CA PRO A 87 -18.73 -4.29 5.76
C PRO A 87 -17.82 -5.13 6.66
N LEU A 88 -16.97 -5.93 6.04
CA LEU A 88 -15.86 -6.66 6.66
C LEU A 88 -14.56 -6.13 6.07
N PHE A 89 -13.66 -5.64 6.91
CA PHE A 89 -12.40 -5.09 6.49
C PHE A 89 -11.29 -6.11 6.68
N TYR A 90 -10.49 -6.31 5.65
CA TYR A 90 -9.34 -7.21 5.66
C TYR A 90 -8.07 -6.43 5.32
N LYS A 91 -6.97 -6.79 5.98
CA LYS A 91 -5.64 -6.30 5.65
C LYS A 91 -4.63 -7.44 5.77
N ALA A 92 -3.64 -7.49 4.91
CA ALA A 92 -2.54 -8.42 5.07
C ALA A 92 -1.74 -8.11 6.33
N ALA A 93 -1.24 -9.15 7.00
CA ALA A 93 -0.36 -8.98 8.17
C ALA A 93 0.98 -8.33 7.80
N THR A 94 1.45 -8.64 6.60
CA THR A 94 2.53 -7.96 5.91
C THR A 94 2.00 -7.55 4.55
N LEU A 95 2.21 -6.32 4.14
CA LEU A 95 1.93 -5.91 2.76
C LEU A 95 2.59 -6.92 1.83
N GLY A 96 1.84 -7.42 0.84
CA GLY A 96 2.41 -8.24 -0.23
C GLY A 96 3.60 -7.53 -0.87
N THR A 97 4.42 -8.28 -1.61
CA THR A 97 5.51 -7.66 -2.36
C THR A 97 4.93 -6.80 -3.48
N VAL A 98 5.23 -5.50 -3.45
CA VAL A 98 4.84 -4.56 -4.51
C VAL A 98 5.81 -4.74 -5.69
N ALA A 99 5.32 -5.27 -6.79
CA ALA A 99 6.10 -5.41 -8.02
C ALA A 99 6.04 -4.11 -8.84
N ILE A 100 7.20 -3.59 -9.22
CA ILE A 100 7.34 -2.34 -9.96
C ILE A 100 8.06 -2.65 -11.28
N SER A 101 7.38 -2.40 -12.40
CA SER A 101 7.90 -2.65 -13.75
C SER A 101 7.81 -1.42 -14.67
N THR A 102 7.17 -0.35 -14.22
CA THR A 102 6.99 0.87 -15.02
C THR A 102 7.27 2.13 -14.21
N PRO A 103 7.59 3.25 -14.87
CA PRO A 103 7.74 4.55 -14.21
C PRO A 103 6.48 4.96 -13.43
N ASP A 104 5.29 4.74 -14.01
CA ASP A 104 4.01 5.08 -13.36
C ASP A 104 3.80 4.30 -12.06
N GLN A 105 4.17 3.02 -12.03
CA GLN A 105 4.11 2.20 -10.82
C GLN A 105 5.11 2.69 -9.76
N LEU A 106 6.30 3.13 -10.17
CA LEU A 106 7.28 3.70 -9.24
C LEU A 106 6.78 5.03 -8.66
N VAL A 107 6.17 5.89 -9.48
CA VAL A 107 5.53 7.14 -9.04
C VAL A 107 4.35 6.85 -8.09
N ALA A 108 3.50 5.88 -8.43
CA ALA A 108 2.38 5.50 -7.59
C ALA A 108 2.85 4.94 -6.23
N PHE A 109 3.91 4.12 -6.23
CA PHE A 109 4.52 3.64 -5.00
C PHE A 109 5.06 4.79 -4.13
N ALA A 110 5.77 5.75 -4.73
CA ALA A 110 6.26 6.93 -4.04
C ALA A 110 5.11 7.73 -3.41
N ALA A 111 4.02 7.94 -4.16
CA ALA A 111 2.84 8.65 -3.66
C ALA A 111 2.18 7.93 -2.49
N ALA A 112 2.07 6.59 -2.54
CA ALA A 112 1.49 5.78 -1.47
C ALA A 112 2.33 5.85 -0.18
N VAL A 113 3.66 5.72 -0.28
CA VAL A 113 4.58 5.92 0.86
C VAL A 113 4.44 7.33 1.43
N ASN A 114 4.38 8.35 0.58
CA ASN A 114 4.30 9.75 0.97
C ASN A 114 2.95 10.12 1.61
N ALA A 115 1.90 9.37 1.34
CA ALA A 115 0.62 9.49 2.04
C ALA A 115 0.66 8.97 3.48
N GLY A 116 1.77 8.35 3.90
CA GLY A 116 1.94 7.80 5.25
C GLY A 116 1.16 6.52 5.48
N GLY A 117 0.82 5.80 4.40
CA GLY A 117 0.11 4.51 4.45
C GLY A 117 1.01 3.34 4.86
N GLU A 118 0.44 2.14 4.80
CA GLU A 118 1.15 0.88 5.12
C GLU A 118 2.30 0.63 4.12
N GLU A 119 2.25 1.22 2.94
CA GLU A 119 3.30 1.17 1.92
C GLU A 119 4.64 1.73 2.41
N ALA A 120 4.64 2.55 3.45
CA ALA A 120 5.87 3.03 4.07
C ALA A 120 6.77 1.88 4.59
N ALA A 121 6.18 0.76 5.00
CA ALA A 121 6.88 -0.44 5.47
C ALA A 121 6.81 -1.62 4.47
N ALA A 122 6.38 -1.38 3.24
CA ALA A 122 6.20 -2.41 2.23
C ALA A 122 7.52 -3.07 1.79
N LYS A 123 7.40 -4.31 1.32
CA LYS A 123 8.43 -4.94 0.51
C LYS A 123 8.14 -4.60 -0.96
N ALA A 124 9.03 -3.86 -1.61
CA ALA A 124 8.94 -3.53 -3.03
C ALA A 124 10.08 -4.16 -3.82
N VAL A 125 9.81 -4.55 -5.05
CA VAL A 125 10.81 -5.13 -5.95
C VAL A 125 10.70 -4.50 -7.33
N LEU A 126 11.83 -4.21 -7.97
CA LEU A 126 11.86 -3.96 -9.40
C LEU A 126 11.80 -5.29 -10.14
N THR A 127 11.03 -5.35 -11.20
CA THR A 127 10.94 -6.53 -12.07
C THR A 127 11.45 -6.26 -13.48
N GLN A 128 11.80 -4.99 -13.77
CA GLN A 128 12.42 -4.52 -15.00
C GLN A 128 13.22 -3.25 -14.72
N ASP A 129 14.08 -2.88 -15.67
CA ASP A 129 14.70 -1.55 -15.69
C ASP A 129 13.63 -0.47 -15.84
N ILE A 130 13.78 0.61 -15.09
CA ILE A 130 12.83 1.73 -15.10
C ILE A 130 13.47 2.94 -15.79
N ASP A 131 12.84 3.41 -16.87
CA ASP A 131 13.26 4.61 -17.58
C ASP A 131 12.40 5.82 -17.17
N MET A 132 12.97 6.71 -16.36
CA MET A 132 12.29 7.90 -15.83
C MET A 132 12.35 9.12 -16.76
N LYS A 133 12.65 8.90 -18.04
CA LYS A 133 12.71 10.00 -19.02
C LYS A 133 11.40 10.77 -19.05
N ASP A 134 11.49 12.09 -18.92
CA ASP A 134 10.38 13.03 -18.93
C ASP A 134 9.32 12.81 -17.82
N VAL A 135 9.67 12.02 -16.80
CA VAL A 135 8.81 11.79 -15.63
C VAL A 135 9.23 12.72 -14.48
N ALA A 136 8.30 13.52 -13.99
CA ALA A 136 8.53 14.33 -12.79
C ALA A 136 8.69 13.41 -11.57
N TRP A 137 9.72 13.67 -10.76
CA TRP A 137 10.02 12.82 -9.62
C TRP A 137 9.79 13.51 -8.28
N THR A 138 9.04 12.85 -7.41
CA THR A 138 8.95 13.15 -5.99
C THR A 138 9.57 12.00 -5.21
N PRO A 139 10.54 12.24 -4.31
CA PRO A 139 11.22 11.16 -3.58
C PRO A 139 10.28 10.24 -2.82
N ILE A 140 10.63 8.95 -2.78
CA ILE A 140 9.95 7.98 -1.91
C ILE A 140 10.31 8.33 -0.46
N GLY A 141 9.30 8.61 0.38
CA GLY A 141 9.52 9.11 1.73
C GLY A 141 10.01 10.57 1.74
N ASN A 142 9.19 11.49 1.24
CA ASN A 142 9.51 12.91 1.07
C ASN A 142 9.48 13.73 2.38
N GLY A 143 9.82 13.10 3.50
CA GLY A 143 9.95 13.78 4.79
C GLY A 143 11.18 14.66 4.88
N ALA A 144 11.45 15.12 6.09
CA ALA A 144 12.58 15.98 6.41
C ALA A 144 13.31 15.48 7.66
N TYR A 145 14.61 15.80 7.75
CA TYR A 145 15.39 15.62 8.98
C TYR A 145 15.47 16.94 9.77
N THR A 146 15.73 16.84 11.05
CA THR A 146 16.00 17.99 11.92
C THR A 146 17.43 17.91 12.44
N THR A 147 17.95 19.03 12.96
CA THR A 147 19.31 19.13 13.54
C THR A 147 19.52 18.22 14.76
N ALA A 148 18.47 17.66 15.33
CA ALA A 148 18.52 16.76 16.48
C ALA A 148 18.43 15.27 16.10
N ASN A 149 18.75 14.89 14.84
CA ASN A 149 18.57 13.54 14.28
C ASN A 149 17.14 13.02 14.36
N ALA A 150 16.18 13.92 14.51
CA ALA A 150 14.77 13.59 14.41
C ALA A 150 14.29 13.77 12.96
N MET A 151 13.29 13.00 12.61
CA MET A 151 12.65 13.06 11.29
C MET A 151 11.20 13.49 11.44
N THR A 152 10.71 14.21 10.45
CA THR A 152 9.32 14.62 10.36
C THR A 152 8.77 14.25 8.98
N GLY A 153 7.49 13.96 8.92
CA GLY A 153 6.83 13.57 7.68
C GLY A 153 7.13 12.12 7.26
N PRO A 154 6.77 11.77 6.02
CA PRO A 154 6.88 10.43 5.51
C PRO A 154 8.33 9.94 5.36
N ALA A 155 8.56 8.69 5.72
CA ALA A 155 9.82 7.99 5.52
C ALA A 155 9.53 6.58 5.00
N PHE A 156 10.39 6.06 4.14
CA PHE A 156 10.33 4.64 3.78
C PHE A 156 11.01 3.80 4.86
N GLN A 157 10.33 2.74 5.30
CA GLN A 157 10.74 1.90 6.42
C GLN A 157 10.78 0.41 6.04
N GLY A 158 10.51 0.10 4.78
CA GLY A 158 10.40 -1.26 4.25
C GLY A 158 11.70 -1.79 3.63
N THR A 159 11.52 -2.75 2.75
CA THR A 159 12.59 -3.29 1.92
C THR A 159 12.32 -2.96 0.46
N PHE A 160 13.30 -2.36 -0.21
CA PHE A 160 13.27 -2.14 -1.65
C PHE A 160 14.41 -2.94 -2.30
N ASP A 161 14.04 -3.93 -3.10
CA ASP A 161 14.99 -4.79 -3.80
C ASP A 161 14.96 -4.49 -5.30
N GLY A 162 16.02 -3.90 -5.80
CA GLY A 162 16.17 -3.61 -7.22
C GLY A 162 16.35 -4.85 -8.11
N GLN A 163 16.63 -6.03 -7.51
CA GLN A 163 16.87 -7.30 -8.22
C GLN A 163 17.92 -7.20 -9.35
N GLY A 164 18.87 -6.28 -9.22
CA GLY A 164 19.87 -5.99 -10.24
C GLY A 164 19.41 -5.08 -11.37
N HIS A 165 18.16 -4.58 -11.31
CA HIS A 165 17.64 -3.62 -12.28
C HIS A 165 18.12 -2.20 -12.01
N THR A 166 18.00 -1.38 -13.07
CA THR A 166 18.51 -0.02 -13.10
C THR A 166 17.37 0.98 -13.23
N VAL A 167 17.42 2.06 -12.44
CA VAL A 167 16.60 3.25 -12.65
C VAL A 167 17.46 4.28 -13.40
N ARG A 168 17.09 4.63 -14.63
CA ARG A 168 17.82 5.56 -15.49
C ARG A 168 17.02 6.80 -15.83
N ASN A 169 17.72 7.84 -16.31
CA ASN A 169 17.13 9.15 -16.63
C ASN A 169 16.39 9.81 -15.46
N LEU A 170 16.69 9.41 -14.23
CA LEU A 170 16.08 9.98 -13.03
C LEU A 170 16.58 11.42 -12.82
N LYS A 171 15.68 12.39 -12.87
CA LYS A 171 15.98 13.80 -12.64
C LYS A 171 15.52 14.23 -11.25
N ILE A 172 16.46 14.40 -10.34
CA ILE A 172 16.22 14.91 -9.00
C ILE A 172 16.54 16.42 -9.02
N VAL A 173 15.49 17.24 -8.91
CA VAL A 173 15.63 18.70 -8.90
C VAL A 173 15.16 19.23 -7.58
N VAL A 174 16.10 19.82 -6.82
CA VAL A 174 15.80 20.47 -5.55
C VAL A 174 15.53 21.95 -5.82
N PRO A 175 14.30 22.44 -5.63
CA PRO A 175 13.95 23.80 -5.96
C PRO A 175 14.58 24.81 -4.97
N ALA A 176 14.66 26.08 -5.39
CA ALA A 176 15.28 27.15 -4.60
C ALA A 176 14.57 27.41 -3.25
N ASP A 177 13.27 27.18 -3.22
CA ASP A 177 12.39 27.32 -2.04
C ASP A 177 12.21 26.03 -1.24
N ALA A 178 13.02 25.01 -1.51
CA ALA A 178 12.96 23.76 -0.74
C ALA A 178 13.10 24.02 0.75
N ALA A 179 12.23 23.40 1.53
CA ALA A 179 12.23 23.58 2.98
C ALA A 179 13.53 23.09 3.62
N ALA A 180 14.00 23.79 4.65
CA ALA A 180 15.15 23.35 5.42
C ALA A 180 14.93 21.94 6.00
N GLY A 181 15.95 21.09 5.87
CA GLY A 181 15.89 19.70 6.30
C GLY A 181 15.19 18.75 5.33
N SER A 182 14.62 19.22 4.21
CA SER A 182 14.05 18.32 3.20
C SER A 182 15.11 17.40 2.61
N ALA A 183 14.70 16.17 2.28
CA ALA A 183 15.59 15.11 1.79
C ALA A 183 15.21 14.70 0.36
N TRP A 184 16.21 14.62 -0.52
CA TRP A 184 16.04 14.46 -1.96
C TRP A 184 16.93 13.36 -2.52
N GLY A 185 16.34 12.45 -3.27
CA GLY A 185 16.99 11.30 -3.88
C GLY A 185 15.98 10.47 -4.65
N LEU A 186 16.32 9.25 -5.04
CA LEU A 186 15.29 8.25 -5.36
C LEU A 186 14.42 8.06 -4.10
N PHE A 187 15.07 7.92 -2.95
CA PHE A 187 14.42 8.03 -1.65
C PHE A 187 14.74 9.40 -1.02
N GLY A 188 13.76 10.04 -0.42
CA GLY A 188 14.01 11.21 0.43
C GLY A 188 14.58 10.77 1.78
N VAL A 189 13.73 10.18 2.62
CA VAL A 189 14.09 9.68 3.95
C VAL A 189 13.92 8.17 4.02
N LEU A 190 14.98 7.48 4.42
CA LEU A 190 14.99 6.08 4.83
C LEU A 190 15.08 6.00 6.36
N LYS A 191 14.23 5.17 6.99
CA LYS A 191 14.27 4.93 8.44
C LYS A 191 14.14 3.44 8.76
N GLY A 192 15.21 2.82 9.20
CA GLY A 192 15.24 1.38 9.46
C GLY A 192 15.02 0.53 8.21
N ALA A 193 15.13 1.13 7.04
CA ALA A 193 14.83 0.51 5.74
C ALA A 193 16.02 -0.27 5.19
N THR A 194 15.74 -1.19 4.27
CA THR A 194 16.76 -1.86 3.47
C THR A 194 16.54 -1.56 1.99
N VAL A 195 17.56 -1.02 1.32
CA VAL A 195 17.61 -0.84 -0.14
C VAL A 195 18.77 -1.67 -0.67
N ARG A 196 18.50 -2.54 -1.64
CA ARG A 196 19.52 -3.44 -2.14
C ARG A 196 19.40 -3.75 -3.62
N ASN A 197 20.50 -4.25 -4.22
CA ASN A 197 20.54 -4.72 -5.60
C ASN A 197 19.98 -3.70 -6.61
N LEU A 198 20.26 -2.41 -6.42
CA LEU A 198 19.68 -1.30 -7.18
C LEU A 198 20.79 -0.45 -7.81
N ALA A 199 20.68 -0.18 -9.09
CA ALA A 199 21.55 0.77 -9.79
C ALA A 199 20.79 2.04 -10.18
N ILE A 200 21.44 3.20 -10.02
CA ILE A 200 21.03 4.46 -10.67
C ILE A 200 21.88 4.60 -11.94
N GLY A 201 21.21 4.56 -13.08
CA GLY A 201 21.84 4.46 -14.39
C GLY A 201 22.08 5.79 -15.08
N GLU A 202 22.53 5.66 -16.33
CA GLU A 202 22.86 6.77 -17.19
C GLU A 202 21.70 7.77 -17.37
N GLY A 203 22.04 8.99 -17.75
CA GLY A 203 21.08 10.05 -17.93
C GLY A 203 20.47 10.59 -16.64
N SER A 204 20.75 9.97 -15.48
CA SER A 204 20.29 10.46 -14.18
C SER A 204 21.11 11.67 -13.73
N SER A 205 20.47 12.57 -12.99
CA SER A 205 21.14 13.76 -12.47
C SER A 205 20.49 14.24 -11.18
N VAL A 206 21.30 14.86 -10.33
CA VAL A 206 20.87 15.56 -9.13
C VAL A 206 21.29 17.01 -9.26
N VAL A 207 20.32 17.92 -9.21
CA VAL A 207 20.56 19.37 -9.28
C VAL A 207 19.88 20.02 -8.11
N SER A 208 20.61 20.80 -7.33
CA SER A 208 20.05 21.58 -6.22
C SER A 208 20.29 23.07 -6.44
N THR A 209 19.23 23.84 -6.31
CA THR A 209 19.25 25.31 -6.25
C THR A 209 18.75 25.83 -4.92
N ALA A 210 18.58 24.93 -3.92
CA ALA A 210 18.04 25.27 -2.62
C ALA A 210 18.90 26.32 -1.89
N ALA A 211 18.23 27.33 -1.35
CA ALA A 211 18.84 28.32 -0.48
C ALA A 211 18.99 27.82 0.96
N ALA A 212 18.15 26.89 1.39
CA ALA A 212 18.20 26.27 2.69
C ALA A 212 19.05 24.99 2.69
N MET A 213 19.48 24.55 3.88
CA MET A 213 20.19 23.27 4.03
C MET A 213 19.24 22.11 3.75
N THR A 214 19.58 21.29 2.74
CA THR A 214 18.85 20.10 2.35
C THR A 214 19.79 18.91 2.28
N ALA A 215 19.26 17.70 2.45
CA ALA A 215 20.02 16.47 2.25
C ALA A 215 19.77 15.95 0.81
N VAL A 216 20.84 15.65 0.07
CA VAL A 216 20.74 15.29 -1.33
C VAL A 216 21.64 14.09 -1.64
N GLY A 217 21.10 13.09 -2.33
CA GLY A 217 21.84 11.92 -2.78
C GLY A 217 21.18 11.25 -3.99
N ALA A 218 21.91 10.46 -4.75
CA ALA A 218 21.33 9.74 -5.89
C ALA A 218 20.33 8.66 -5.43
N VAL A 219 20.71 7.86 -4.43
CA VAL A 219 19.85 6.81 -3.87
C VAL A 219 18.98 7.38 -2.76
N ALA A 220 19.56 8.00 -1.75
CA ALA A 220 18.81 8.56 -0.62
C ALA A 220 19.37 9.92 -0.22
N GLY A 221 18.46 10.85 0.11
CA GLY A 221 18.83 12.14 0.69
C GLY A 221 19.25 11.99 2.15
N TYR A 222 18.48 11.28 2.95
CA TYR A 222 18.78 11.03 4.36
C TYR A 222 18.45 9.57 4.73
N ALA A 223 19.40 8.91 5.39
CA ALA A 223 19.26 7.53 5.86
C ALA A 223 19.56 7.44 7.36
N TYR A 224 18.61 6.92 8.12
CA TYR A 224 18.71 6.72 9.56
C TYR A 224 18.46 5.25 9.88
N GLU A 225 19.45 4.59 10.52
CA GLU A 225 19.37 3.14 10.83
C GLU A 225 18.99 2.26 9.61
N ALA A 226 19.35 2.72 8.41
CA ALA A 226 19.00 2.07 7.15
C ALA A 226 20.22 1.36 6.54
N THR A 227 19.95 0.29 5.80
CA THR A 227 20.95 -0.46 5.04
C THR A 227 20.80 -0.14 3.56
N ILE A 228 21.90 0.26 2.90
CA ILE A 228 22.00 0.41 1.45
C ILE A 228 23.15 -0.48 1.00
N GLU A 229 22.82 -1.51 0.22
CA GLU A 229 23.80 -2.52 -0.22
C GLU A 229 23.57 -2.93 -1.68
N ASN A 230 24.62 -3.43 -2.34
CA ASN A 230 24.53 -3.85 -3.74
C ASN A 230 25.30 -5.15 -3.95
#